data_fc78fb027c4b66cc49e7e0d1748aec01
#
_entry.id   fc78fb027c4b66cc49e7e0d1748aec01
#
_cell.length_a   1.000
_cell.length_b   1.000
_cell.length_c   1.000
_cell.angle_alpha   90.00
_cell.angle_beta   90.00
_cell.angle_gamma   90.00
#
_symmetry.space_group_name_H-M   'P 1'
#
loop_
_entity.id
_entity.type
_entity.pdbx_description
1 polymer ?
#
loop_
_entity_poly.entity_id
_entity_poly.type
_entity_poly.pdbx_seq_one_letter_code
_entity_poly.pdbx_strand_id
1 'polypeptide(L)'
;IVGALLGAPYWLRWPTTPATRWLAGAVLVMALVWLHGSDWSKEVAVLNKPVRYLLVVPCLLYLMRFPPQLRFLLAGFAVGAACGGVRAVIEVMVLGLERPWTSAEKTSGAIQLGNLCGLFGVMCWLQLAVYWQRWRWPLRLAVLVCCGLGLLGSLLSQTRGGWLAIALCLPVLVWLIARWVSRRRAVLAIAVLCVPVVPLGWHMAPQLEQRLDWAIHEVTSYESTGDANTSVGQRLDHWKLAWAMGKDKPLLGWGEVGYVEEKARRVAAGQASPVILEFGHAHNEVLDMFVKRGLIGVAGLGMLYFVPLALFWPRRRTVGTNAALPLEDDVCIRLMGVTVVLAHMGFGLTQVFFAHYNGVVIYLALTSLLWASLHPHLANAATQGQGGWRPKAVGAPRS
;
A
#
# COMPACT_ATOMS: atom_id res chain seq x y z
N ILE A 1 -11.51 11.91 9.06
CA ILE A 1 -10.86 13.14 9.54
C ILE A 1 -11.84 13.94 10.40
N VAL A 2 -13.01 14.35 9.88
CA VAL A 2 -13.99 15.16 10.63
C VAL A 2 -14.37 14.49 11.96
N GLY A 3 -14.72 13.18 11.94
CA GLY A 3 -15.03 12.43 13.15
C GLY A 3 -13.86 12.34 14.14
N ALA A 4 -12.62 12.25 13.65
CA ALA A 4 -11.44 12.26 14.50
C ALA A 4 -11.23 13.63 15.15
N LEU A 5 -11.42 14.72 14.44
CA LEU A 5 -11.29 16.08 14.98
C LEU A 5 -12.39 16.40 15.98
N LEU A 6 -13.65 16.10 15.66
CA LEU A 6 -14.80 16.30 16.58
C LEU A 6 -14.69 15.40 17.83
N GLY A 7 -14.11 14.23 17.71
CA GLY A 7 -13.86 13.30 18.81
C GLY A 7 -12.60 13.59 19.63
N ALA A 8 -11.86 14.67 19.35
CA ALA A 8 -10.58 14.98 20.00
C ALA A 8 -10.62 14.93 21.54
N PRO A 9 -11.64 15.46 22.24
CA PRO A 9 -11.71 15.38 23.69
C PRO A 9 -11.71 13.94 24.24
N TYR A 10 -12.17 12.99 23.44
CA TYR A 10 -12.30 11.59 23.85
C TYR A 10 -11.05 10.76 23.61
N TRP A 11 -10.28 11.05 22.56
CA TRP A 11 -9.10 10.24 22.23
C TRP A 11 -7.74 10.89 22.63
N LEU A 12 -7.69 12.21 22.82
CA LEU A 12 -6.47 12.89 23.28
C LEU A 12 -6.01 12.43 24.67
N ARG A 13 -6.95 12.05 25.55
CA ARG A 13 -6.67 11.55 26.90
C ARG A 13 -6.44 10.04 26.94
N TRP A 14 -6.49 9.35 25.80
CA TRP A 14 -6.42 7.91 25.73
C TRP A 14 -4.97 7.43 25.82
N PRO A 15 -4.65 6.42 26.65
CA PRO A 15 -3.29 5.88 26.72
C PRO A 15 -2.95 5.15 25.42
N THR A 16 -1.93 5.62 24.72
CA THR A 16 -1.40 4.97 23.53
C THR A 16 -0.36 3.93 23.89
N THR A 17 -0.35 2.79 23.20
CA THR A 17 0.72 1.80 23.38
C THR A 17 2.05 2.34 22.82
N PRO A 18 3.20 1.90 23.35
CA PRO A 18 4.51 2.26 22.76
C PRO A 18 4.57 1.96 21.25
N ALA A 19 4.00 0.83 20.83
CA ALA A 19 3.95 0.43 19.44
C ALA A 19 3.15 1.41 18.57
N THR A 20 2.00 1.89 19.04
CA THR A 20 1.20 2.93 18.35
C THR A 20 1.98 4.24 18.25
N ARG A 21 2.77 4.60 19.27
CA ARG A 21 3.63 5.79 19.22
C ARG A 21 4.74 5.68 18.19
N TRP A 22 5.34 4.48 18.02
CA TRP A 22 6.30 4.24 16.94
C TRP A 22 5.66 4.38 15.56
N LEU A 23 4.44 3.85 15.37
CA LEU A 23 3.72 3.99 14.11
C LEU A 23 3.40 5.46 13.80
N ALA A 24 2.86 6.19 14.78
CA ALA A 24 2.60 7.63 14.64
C ALA A 24 3.88 8.43 14.39
N GLY A 25 4.98 8.09 15.10
CA GLY A 25 6.28 8.71 14.91
C GLY A 25 6.83 8.52 13.50
N ALA A 26 6.74 7.31 12.93
CA ALA A 26 7.16 7.05 11.55
C ALA A 26 6.39 7.91 10.54
N VAL A 27 5.07 8.06 10.75
CA VAL A 27 4.21 8.91 9.91
C VAL A 27 4.58 10.39 10.06
N LEU A 28 4.84 10.87 11.28
CA LEU A 28 5.25 12.26 11.54
C LEU A 28 6.62 12.57 10.94
N VAL A 29 7.59 11.65 11.06
CA VAL A 29 8.91 11.80 10.41
C VAL A 29 8.72 11.93 8.89
N MET A 30 7.85 11.13 8.29
CA MET A 30 7.59 11.24 6.85
C MET A 30 6.92 12.56 6.47
N ALA A 31 6.04 13.13 7.33
CA ALA A 31 5.49 14.47 7.11
C ALA A 31 6.60 15.53 7.07
N LEU A 32 7.56 15.47 7.99
CA LEU A 32 8.71 16.38 8.02
C LEU A 32 9.63 16.20 6.82
N VAL A 33 9.86 14.95 6.39
CA VAL A 33 10.62 14.64 5.18
C VAL A 33 9.96 15.25 3.93
N TRP A 34 8.63 15.24 3.85
CA TRP A 34 7.92 15.88 2.74
C TRP A 34 7.96 17.41 2.80
N LEU A 35 8.02 18.02 3.97
CA LEU A 35 8.24 19.46 4.12
C LEU A 35 9.65 19.86 3.68
N HIS A 36 10.65 19.01 3.99
CA HIS A 36 12.02 19.23 3.57
C HIS A 36 12.14 19.12 2.04
N GLY A 37 12.75 20.09 1.41
CA GLY A 37 12.97 20.15 -0.04
C GLY A 37 11.70 20.37 -0.87
N SER A 38 10.60 20.79 -0.26
CA SER A 38 9.36 21.16 -0.95
C SER A 38 9.53 22.46 -1.75
N ASP A 39 8.71 22.61 -2.78
CA ASP A 39 8.64 23.81 -3.60
C ASP A 39 7.74 24.88 -2.96
N TRP A 40 8.35 25.75 -2.17
CA TRP A 40 7.64 26.79 -1.43
C TRP A 40 7.05 27.90 -2.33
N SER A 41 7.40 27.95 -3.61
CA SER A 41 6.77 28.86 -4.57
C SER A 41 5.30 28.51 -4.83
N LYS A 42 4.88 27.27 -4.50
CA LYS A 42 3.50 26.80 -4.65
C LYS A 42 2.58 27.20 -3.49
N GLU A 43 3.02 28.07 -2.60
CA GLU A 43 2.25 28.58 -1.46
C GLU A 43 1.60 27.44 -0.63
N VAL A 44 0.28 27.53 -0.39
CA VAL A 44 -0.45 26.53 0.40
C VAL A 44 -0.44 25.11 -0.22
N ALA A 45 -0.29 25.02 -1.55
CA ALA A 45 -0.25 23.72 -2.22
C ALA A 45 0.96 22.84 -1.82
N VAL A 46 2.03 23.45 -1.30
CA VAL A 46 3.18 22.74 -0.74
C VAL A 46 2.79 21.83 0.42
N LEU A 47 1.79 22.22 1.19
CA LEU A 47 1.32 21.47 2.37
C LEU A 47 0.48 20.25 1.99
N ASN A 48 0.05 20.12 0.74
CA ASN A 48 -0.86 19.05 0.30
C ASN A 48 -0.31 17.64 0.63
N LYS A 49 0.99 17.39 0.45
CA LYS A 49 1.60 16.09 0.76
C LYS A 49 1.81 15.89 2.29
N PRO A 50 2.52 16.79 3.01
CA PRO A 50 2.75 16.61 4.45
C PRO A 50 1.47 16.56 5.28
N VAL A 51 0.45 17.35 4.94
CA VAL A 51 -0.84 17.37 5.67
C VAL A 51 -1.52 16.00 5.67
N ARG A 52 -1.39 15.20 4.61
CA ARG A 52 -1.96 13.84 4.59
C ARG A 52 -1.36 12.95 5.67
N TYR A 53 -0.06 13.03 5.90
CA TYR A 53 0.63 12.30 6.96
C TYR A 53 0.23 12.85 8.34
N LEU A 54 0.19 14.17 8.51
CA LEU A 54 -0.22 14.80 9.77
C LEU A 54 -1.65 14.42 10.17
N LEU A 55 -2.60 14.45 9.24
CA LEU A 55 -4.00 14.14 9.50
C LEU A 55 -4.27 12.67 9.81
N VAL A 56 -3.36 11.77 9.44
CA VAL A 56 -3.50 10.35 9.78
C VAL A 56 -3.27 10.09 11.26
N VAL A 57 -2.45 10.88 11.95
CA VAL A 57 -2.16 10.68 13.37
C VAL A 57 -3.45 10.79 14.22
N PRO A 58 -4.24 11.89 14.14
CA PRO A 58 -5.52 11.94 14.85
C PRO A 58 -6.50 10.84 14.39
N CYS A 59 -6.49 10.46 13.11
CA CYS A 59 -7.31 9.34 12.64
C CYS A 59 -6.88 8.01 13.28
N LEU A 60 -5.58 7.73 13.36
CA LEU A 60 -5.04 6.55 14.02
C LEU A 60 -5.45 6.51 15.51
N LEU A 61 -5.29 7.62 16.24
CA LEU A 61 -5.66 7.71 17.65
C LEU A 61 -7.17 7.52 17.85
N TYR A 62 -7.98 8.11 16.98
CA TYR A 62 -9.41 7.88 16.97
C TYR A 62 -9.77 6.41 16.73
N LEU A 63 -9.15 5.77 15.75
CA LEU A 63 -9.35 4.35 15.44
C LEU A 63 -8.89 3.44 16.59
N MET A 64 -7.82 3.78 17.30
CA MET A 64 -7.39 3.04 18.50
C MET A 64 -8.43 3.10 19.61
N ARG A 65 -9.19 4.19 19.69
CA ARG A 65 -10.29 4.33 20.65
C ARG A 65 -11.58 3.64 20.18
N PHE A 66 -11.83 3.68 18.87
CA PHE A 66 -13.01 3.12 18.21
C PHE A 66 -12.58 2.17 17.09
N PRO A 67 -12.04 0.98 17.42
CA PRO A 67 -11.51 0.06 16.43
C PRO A 67 -12.62 -0.44 15.51
N PRO A 68 -12.34 -0.58 14.21
CA PRO A 68 -13.31 -1.10 13.27
C PRO A 68 -13.60 -2.58 13.57
N GLN A 69 -14.84 -3.00 13.36
CA GLN A 69 -15.17 -4.42 13.44
C GLN A 69 -14.54 -5.15 12.25
N LEU A 70 -13.77 -6.19 12.54
CA LEU A 70 -13.01 -6.94 11.54
C LEU A 70 -13.88 -7.41 10.36
N ARG A 71 -15.13 -7.84 10.62
CA ARG A 71 -16.06 -8.28 9.57
C ARG A 71 -16.29 -7.24 8.48
N PHE A 72 -16.38 -5.95 8.84
CA PHE A 72 -16.58 -4.86 7.87
C PHE A 72 -15.29 -4.57 7.09
N LEU A 73 -14.15 -4.70 7.75
CA LEU A 73 -12.85 -4.54 7.08
C LEU A 73 -12.63 -5.66 6.04
N LEU A 74 -12.91 -6.92 6.42
CA LEU A 74 -12.84 -8.06 5.52
C LEU A 74 -13.81 -7.92 4.34
N ALA A 75 -15.06 -7.53 4.60
CA ALA A 75 -16.04 -7.26 3.55
C ALA A 75 -15.62 -6.10 2.66
N GLY A 76 -15.01 -5.04 3.22
CA GLY A 76 -14.50 -3.90 2.46
C GLY A 76 -13.42 -4.29 1.46
N PHE A 77 -12.51 -5.20 1.80
CA PHE A 77 -11.54 -5.73 0.85
C PHE A 77 -12.19 -6.54 -0.28
N ALA A 78 -13.20 -7.37 0.05
CA ALA A 78 -13.92 -8.15 -0.95
C ALA A 78 -14.71 -7.24 -1.90
N VAL A 79 -15.43 -6.26 -1.39
CA VAL A 79 -16.16 -5.27 -2.19
C VAL A 79 -15.19 -4.45 -3.04
N GLY A 80 -14.08 -3.98 -2.47
CA GLY A 80 -13.07 -3.23 -3.21
C GLY A 80 -12.46 -4.02 -4.37
N ALA A 81 -12.13 -5.30 -4.15
CA ALA A 81 -11.65 -6.21 -5.18
C ALA A 81 -12.70 -6.42 -6.29
N ALA A 82 -13.95 -6.67 -5.91
CA ALA A 82 -15.05 -6.88 -6.83
C ALA A 82 -15.35 -5.62 -7.67
N CYS A 83 -15.51 -4.46 -7.03
CA CYS A 83 -15.81 -3.20 -7.72
C CYS A 83 -14.68 -2.81 -8.69
N GLY A 84 -13.42 -2.90 -8.26
CA GLY A 84 -12.28 -2.60 -9.13
C GLY A 84 -12.18 -3.57 -10.31
N GLY A 85 -12.38 -4.87 -10.05
CA GLY A 85 -12.36 -5.90 -11.08
C GLY A 85 -13.50 -5.77 -12.08
N VAL A 86 -14.74 -5.60 -11.62
CA VAL A 86 -15.91 -5.38 -12.48
C VAL A 86 -15.72 -4.14 -13.36
N ARG A 87 -15.24 -3.04 -12.77
CA ARG A 87 -14.93 -1.83 -13.53
C ARG A 87 -13.92 -2.10 -14.63
N ALA A 88 -12.82 -2.79 -14.30
CA ALA A 88 -11.78 -3.11 -15.28
C ALA A 88 -12.34 -3.99 -16.42
N VAL A 89 -13.19 -4.97 -16.10
CA VAL A 89 -13.87 -5.82 -17.11
C VAL A 89 -14.77 -4.98 -18.00
N ILE A 90 -15.60 -4.12 -17.44
CA ILE A 90 -16.51 -3.25 -18.23
C ILE A 90 -15.69 -2.34 -19.16
N GLU A 91 -14.70 -1.63 -18.62
CA GLU A 91 -13.92 -0.65 -19.39
C GLU A 91 -13.11 -1.31 -20.52
N VAL A 92 -12.51 -2.48 -20.28
CA VAL A 92 -11.67 -3.15 -21.29
C VAL A 92 -12.50 -4.04 -22.23
N MET A 93 -13.40 -4.89 -21.69
CA MET A 93 -14.08 -5.90 -22.49
C MET A 93 -15.38 -5.42 -23.12
N VAL A 94 -16.08 -4.46 -22.48
CA VAL A 94 -17.36 -3.94 -23.01
C VAL A 94 -17.16 -2.61 -23.74
N LEU A 95 -16.36 -1.69 -23.17
CA LEU A 95 -16.12 -0.38 -23.79
C LEU A 95 -14.91 -0.37 -24.74
N GLY A 96 -14.14 -1.46 -24.82
CA GLY A 96 -13.01 -1.59 -25.74
C GLY A 96 -11.82 -0.69 -25.41
N LEU A 97 -11.69 -0.21 -24.18
CA LEU A 97 -10.53 0.58 -23.77
C LEU A 97 -9.30 -0.31 -23.70
N GLU A 98 -8.16 0.19 -24.14
CA GLU A 98 -6.88 -0.55 -24.06
C GLU A 98 -6.51 -0.89 -22.59
N ARG A 99 -6.81 0.02 -21.66
CA ARG A 99 -6.56 -0.14 -20.22
C ARG A 99 -7.68 0.52 -19.41
N PRO A 100 -8.05 -0.02 -18.24
CA PRO A 100 -9.07 0.60 -17.40
C PRO A 100 -8.55 1.91 -16.79
N TRP A 101 -9.49 2.81 -16.51
CA TRP A 101 -9.20 4.13 -15.91
C TRP A 101 -8.24 5.01 -16.73
N THR A 102 -8.24 4.86 -18.03
CA THR A 102 -7.60 5.80 -18.95
C THR A 102 -8.63 6.87 -19.34
N SER A 103 -8.68 7.99 -18.63
CA SER A 103 -9.18 9.23 -19.24
C SER A 103 -8.07 9.79 -20.12
N ALA A 104 -8.41 10.47 -21.21
CA ALA A 104 -7.47 10.97 -22.22
C ALA A 104 -6.33 11.87 -21.65
N GLU A 105 -6.43 12.28 -20.39
CA GLU A 105 -5.47 13.18 -19.74
C GLU A 105 -4.59 12.52 -18.66
N LYS A 106 -4.87 11.29 -18.16
CA LYS A 106 -4.16 10.73 -16.97
C LYS A 106 -3.98 9.20 -17.04
N THR A 107 -2.88 8.74 -17.60
CA THR A 107 -2.47 7.33 -17.59
C THR A 107 -2.14 6.75 -16.20
N SER A 108 -1.86 7.60 -15.20
CA SER A 108 -1.54 7.17 -13.84
C SER A 108 -2.69 6.45 -13.10
N GLY A 109 -3.94 6.64 -13.52
CA GLY A 109 -5.11 6.00 -12.94
C GLY A 109 -5.11 4.48 -13.11
N ALA A 110 -4.74 3.98 -14.30
CA ALA A 110 -4.67 2.56 -14.60
C ALA A 110 -3.66 1.82 -13.71
N ILE A 111 -2.49 2.43 -13.46
CA ILE A 111 -1.45 1.85 -12.60
C ILE A 111 -1.95 1.71 -11.17
N GLN A 112 -2.57 2.76 -10.64
CA GLN A 112 -3.08 2.75 -9.27
C GLN A 112 -4.24 1.78 -9.11
N LEU A 113 -5.20 1.76 -10.04
CA LEU A 113 -6.30 0.80 -10.03
C LEU A 113 -5.77 -0.64 -10.05
N GLY A 114 -4.84 -0.96 -10.96
CA GLY A 114 -4.26 -2.29 -11.07
C GLY A 114 -3.55 -2.75 -9.82
N ASN A 115 -2.76 -1.88 -9.19
CA ASN A 115 -2.07 -2.16 -7.94
C ASN A 115 -3.06 -2.43 -6.79
N LEU A 116 -4.13 -1.63 -6.68
CA LEU A 116 -5.14 -1.79 -5.64
C LEU A 116 -6.03 -3.00 -5.87
N CYS A 117 -6.43 -3.28 -7.10
CA CYS A 117 -7.16 -4.49 -7.46
C CYS A 117 -6.35 -5.74 -7.08
N GLY A 118 -5.07 -5.78 -7.42
CA GLY A 118 -4.17 -6.85 -7.04
C GLY A 118 -4.01 -6.99 -5.51
N LEU A 119 -3.80 -5.89 -4.82
CA LEU A 119 -3.70 -5.87 -3.36
C LEU A 119 -4.97 -6.42 -2.70
N PHE A 120 -6.15 -5.94 -3.10
CA PHE A 120 -7.42 -6.40 -2.53
C PHE A 120 -7.74 -7.84 -2.92
N GLY A 121 -7.35 -8.28 -4.13
CA GLY A 121 -7.40 -9.68 -4.52
C GLY A 121 -6.56 -10.58 -3.60
N VAL A 122 -5.33 -10.19 -3.28
CA VAL A 122 -4.47 -10.88 -2.32
C VAL A 122 -5.05 -10.84 -0.90
N MET A 123 -5.71 -9.74 -0.49
CA MET A 123 -6.43 -9.70 0.80
C MET A 123 -7.57 -10.70 0.86
N CYS A 124 -8.34 -10.89 -0.22
CA CYS A 124 -9.37 -11.93 -0.33
C CYS A 124 -8.77 -13.33 -0.28
N TRP A 125 -7.65 -13.54 -0.96
CA TRP A 125 -6.91 -14.81 -0.92
C TRP A 125 -6.43 -15.17 0.49
N LEU A 126 -5.90 -14.20 1.25
CA LEU A 126 -5.53 -14.38 2.65
C LEU A 126 -6.73 -14.75 3.53
N GLN A 127 -7.88 -14.12 3.31
CA GLN A 127 -9.12 -14.46 4.02
C GLN A 127 -9.49 -15.94 3.79
N LEU A 128 -9.46 -16.40 2.53
CA LEU A 128 -9.71 -17.79 2.20
C LEU A 128 -8.70 -18.73 2.90
N ALA A 129 -7.41 -18.39 2.86
CA ALA A 129 -6.37 -19.19 3.49
C ALA A 129 -6.57 -19.31 5.02
N VAL A 130 -7.00 -18.25 5.70
CA VAL A 130 -7.18 -18.23 7.15
C VAL A 130 -8.52 -18.82 7.57
N TYR A 131 -9.61 -18.44 6.92
CA TYR A 131 -10.96 -18.77 7.37
C TYR A 131 -11.61 -19.93 6.62
N TRP A 132 -10.90 -20.65 5.78
CA TRP A 132 -11.46 -21.73 4.96
C TRP A 132 -12.31 -22.72 5.73
N GLN A 133 -11.90 -23.15 6.90
CA GLN A 133 -12.66 -24.14 7.70
C GLN A 133 -13.83 -23.51 8.46
N ARG A 134 -13.75 -22.25 8.83
CA ARG A 134 -14.77 -21.53 9.61
C ARG A 134 -15.97 -21.10 8.77
N TRP A 135 -15.72 -20.75 7.50
CA TRP A 135 -16.74 -20.21 6.63
C TRP A 135 -17.58 -21.29 5.95
N ARG A 136 -18.88 -20.99 5.74
CA ARG A 136 -19.76 -21.81 4.91
C ARG A 136 -19.39 -21.67 3.44
N TRP A 137 -19.72 -22.68 2.62
CA TRP A 137 -19.36 -22.69 1.20
C TRP A 137 -19.82 -21.47 0.40
N PRO A 138 -21.04 -20.84 0.64
CA PRO A 138 -21.44 -19.68 -0.14
C PRO A 138 -20.50 -18.47 0.10
N LEU A 139 -20.06 -18.26 1.35
CA LEU A 139 -19.14 -17.18 1.67
C LEU A 139 -17.74 -17.43 1.07
N ARG A 140 -17.26 -18.69 1.09
CA ARG A 140 -16.00 -19.05 0.43
C ARG A 140 -16.06 -18.74 -1.07
N LEU A 141 -17.17 -19.12 -1.73
CA LEU A 141 -17.38 -18.87 -3.15
C LEU A 141 -17.44 -17.36 -3.44
N ALA A 142 -18.20 -16.60 -2.66
CA ALA A 142 -18.27 -15.15 -2.81
C ALA A 142 -16.90 -14.47 -2.70
N VAL A 143 -16.11 -14.83 -1.69
CA VAL A 143 -14.77 -14.25 -1.50
C VAL A 143 -13.80 -14.74 -2.57
N LEU A 144 -13.94 -15.98 -3.07
CA LEU A 144 -13.16 -16.51 -4.19
C LEU A 144 -13.44 -15.74 -5.49
N VAL A 145 -14.70 -15.44 -5.76
CA VAL A 145 -15.10 -14.60 -6.92
C VAL A 145 -14.52 -13.19 -6.78
N CYS A 146 -14.61 -12.58 -5.60
CA CYS A 146 -14.00 -11.26 -5.34
C CYS A 146 -12.48 -11.29 -5.52
N CYS A 147 -11.82 -12.35 -5.05
CA CYS A 147 -10.39 -12.57 -5.26
C CYS A 147 -10.05 -12.62 -6.75
N GLY A 148 -10.77 -13.44 -7.50
CA GLY A 148 -10.60 -13.58 -8.96
C GLY A 148 -10.82 -12.26 -9.71
N LEU A 149 -11.87 -11.53 -9.36
CA LEU A 149 -12.16 -10.21 -9.96
C LEU A 149 -11.04 -9.21 -9.65
N GLY A 150 -10.55 -9.16 -8.41
CA GLY A 150 -9.44 -8.28 -8.04
C GLY A 150 -8.16 -8.58 -8.84
N LEU A 151 -7.79 -9.86 -8.92
CA LEU A 151 -6.62 -10.29 -9.69
C LEU A 151 -6.80 -10.04 -11.20
N LEU A 152 -8.00 -10.30 -11.74
CA LEU A 152 -8.34 -10.02 -13.13
C LEU A 152 -8.27 -8.51 -13.43
N GLY A 153 -8.80 -7.67 -12.55
CA GLY A 153 -8.69 -6.21 -12.68
C GLY A 153 -7.23 -5.72 -12.70
N SER A 154 -6.36 -6.34 -11.88
CA SER A 154 -4.92 -6.08 -11.92
C SER A 154 -4.29 -6.51 -13.25
N LEU A 155 -4.67 -7.66 -13.79
CA LEU A 155 -4.19 -8.14 -15.09
C LEU A 155 -4.64 -7.24 -16.25
N LEU A 156 -5.93 -6.89 -16.31
CA LEU A 156 -6.49 -6.02 -17.35
C LEU A 156 -5.88 -4.61 -17.31
N SER A 157 -5.43 -4.16 -16.13
CA SER A 157 -4.72 -2.87 -16.02
C SER A 157 -3.36 -2.86 -16.69
N GLN A 158 -2.80 -4.02 -17.02
CA GLN A 158 -1.45 -4.21 -17.58
C GLN A 158 -0.33 -3.59 -16.73
N THR A 159 -0.54 -3.50 -15.41
CA THR A 159 0.40 -2.88 -14.46
C THR A 159 1.49 -3.87 -14.04
N ARG A 160 2.56 -3.95 -14.84
CA ARG A 160 3.69 -4.89 -14.62
C ARG A 160 4.29 -4.75 -13.21
N GLY A 161 4.43 -3.52 -12.70
CA GLY A 161 4.94 -3.26 -11.36
C GLY A 161 4.08 -3.83 -10.25
N GLY A 162 2.75 -3.86 -10.43
CA GLY A 162 1.83 -4.50 -9.50
C GLY A 162 2.00 -6.01 -9.46
N TRP A 163 2.19 -6.64 -10.61
CA TRP A 163 2.42 -8.09 -10.70
C TRP A 163 3.75 -8.49 -10.04
N LEU A 164 4.81 -7.71 -10.28
CA LEU A 164 6.09 -7.91 -9.62
C LEU A 164 5.96 -7.81 -8.11
N ALA A 165 5.24 -6.80 -7.61
CA ALA A 165 5.01 -6.63 -6.18
C ALA A 165 4.25 -7.83 -5.57
N ILE A 166 3.20 -8.31 -6.24
CA ILE A 166 2.47 -9.50 -5.80
C ILE A 166 3.38 -10.73 -5.80
N ALA A 167 4.15 -10.95 -6.87
CA ALA A 167 5.07 -12.08 -7.00
C ALA A 167 6.13 -12.09 -5.88
N LEU A 168 6.65 -10.93 -5.48
CA LEU A 168 7.59 -10.79 -4.36
C LEU A 168 6.92 -11.03 -2.99
N CYS A 169 5.65 -10.66 -2.84
CA CYS A 169 4.91 -10.87 -1.59
C CYS A 169 4.53 -12.34 -1.38
N LEU A 170 4.14 -13.07 -2.43
CA LEU A 170 3.56 -14.41 -2.33
C LEU A 170 4.43 -15.42 -1.59
N PRO A 171 5.74 -15.58 -1.83
CA PRO A 171 6.57 -16.53 -1.10
C PRO A 171 6.59 -16.27 0.41
N VAL A 172 6.66 -14.99 0.80
CA VAL A 172 6.64 -14.57 2.21
C VAL A 172 5.29 -14.93 2.84
N LEU A 173 4.19 -14.63 2.16
CA LEU A 173 2.84 -14.91 2.65
C LEU A 173 2.55 -16.40 2.75
N VAL A 174 2.94 -17.19 1.76
CA VAL A 174 2.81 -18.66 1.79
C VAL A 174 3.60 -19.24 2.97
N TRP A 175 4.83 -18.78 3.17
CA TRP A 175 5.64 -19.20 4.31
C TRP A 175 4.98 -18.81 5.65
N LEU A 176 4.45 -17.59 5.77
CA LEU A 176 3.74 -17.15 6.97
C LEU A 176 2.45 -17.95 7.21
N ILE A 177 1.67 -18.26 6.17
CA ILE A 177 0.49 -19.13 6.26
C ILE A 177 0.90 -20.52 6.74
N ALA A 178 1.95 -21.11 6.16
CA ALA A 178 2.45 -22.43 6.58
C ALA A 178 2.89 -22.44 8.05
N ARG A 179 3.46 -21.34 8.52
CA ARG A 179 4.04 -21.19 9.86
C ARG A 179 2.99 -20.89 10.94
N TRP A 180 1.98 -20.07 10.63
CA TRP A 180 1.05 -19.51 11.62
C TRP A 180 -0.39 -20.00 11.48
N VAL A 181 -0.77 -20.54 10.33
CA VAL A 181 -2.10 -21.11 10.09
C VAL A 181 -1.97 -22.64 9.99
N SER A 182 -1.53 -23.17 8.86
CA SER A 182 -1.15 -24.58 8.69
C SER A 182 -0.46 -24.82 7.34
N ARG A 183 0.39 -25.87 7.27
CA ARG A 183 1.00 -26.29 6.01
C ARG A 183 -0.04 -26.73 4.97
N ARG A 184 -1.12 -27.42 5.38
CA ARG A 184 -2.22 -27.81 4.48
C ARG A 184 -2.91 -26.60 3.87
N ARG A 185 -3.17 -25.55 4.66
CA ARG A 185 -3.77 -24.31 4.16
C ARG A 185 -2.82 -23.53 3.25
N ALA A 186 -1.52 -23.56 3.49
CA ALA A 186 -0.54 -22.99 2.57
C ALA A 186 -0.56 -23.69 1.21
N VAL A 187 -0.62 -25.03 1.18
CA VAL A 187 -0.75 -25.80 -0.07
C VAL A 187 -2.07 -25.46 -0.79
N LEU A 188 -3.20 -25.42 -0.04
CA LEU A 188 -4.49 -25.00 -0.61
C LEU A 188 -4.45 -23.57 -1.17
N ALA A 189 -3.81 -22.66 -0.45
CA ALA A 189 -3.65 -21.28 -0.90
C ALA A 189 -2.84 -21.19 -2.20
N ILE A 190 -1.76 -21.97 -2.33
CA ILE A 190 -1.01 -22.11 -3.59
C ILE A 190 -1.93 -22.67 -4.69
N ALA A 191 -2.67 -23.75 -4.41
CA ALA A 191 -3.56 -24.37 -5.39
C ALA A 191 -4.62 -23.38 -5.91
N VAL A 192 -5.23 -22.58 -5.01
CA VAL A 192 -6.21 -21.53 -5.40
C VAL A 192 -5.63 -20.50 -6.35
N LEU A 193 -4.35 -20.17 -6.23
CA LEU A 193 -3.68 -19.25 -7.17
C LEU A 193 -3.26 -19.97 -8.46
N CYS A 194 -2.74 -21.19 -8.37
CA CYS A 194 -2.24 -21.93 -9.53
C CYS A 194 -3.35 -22.32 -10.51
N VAL A 195 -4.54 -22.69 -9.99
CA VAL A 195 -5.67 -23.14 -10.83
C VAL A 195 -6.05 -22.10 -11.92
N PRO A 196 -6.22 -20.80 -11.64
CA PRO A 196 -6.46 -19.82 -12.70
C PRO A 196 -5.17 -19.34 -13.41
N VAL A 197 -4.03 -19.25 -12.68
CA VAL A 197 -2.80 -18.65 -13.23
C VAL A 197 -2.10 -19.58 -14.22
N VAL A 198 -2.11 -20.91 -13.96
CA VAL A 198 -1.42 -21.86 -14.85
C VAL A 198 -2.08 -21.92 -16.23
N PRO A 199 -3.42 -22.16 -16.38
CA PRO A 199 -4.05 -22.16 -17.71
C PRO A 199 -3.96 -20.81 -18.42
N LEU A 200 -4.11 -19.71 -17.69
CA LEU A 200 -3.99 -18.37 -18.25
C LEU A 200 -2.55 -18.09 -18.71
N GLY A 201 -1.56 -18.45 -17.89
CA GLY A 201 -0.15 -18.33 -18.23
C GLY A 201 0.21 -19.17 -19.45
N TRP A 202 -0.31 -20.39 -19.56
CA TRP A 202 -0.14 -21.24 -20.73
C TRP A 202 -0.72 -20.60 -21.99
N HIS A 203 -1.95 -20.09 -21.90
CA HIS A 203 -2.61 -19.40 -23.00
C HIS A 203 -1.87 -18.11 -23.42
N MET A 204 -1.30 -17.41 -22.47
CA MET A 204 -0.56 -16.14 -22.68
C MET A 204 0.96 -16.35 -22.87
N ALA A 205 1.46 -17.59 -22.85
CA ALA A 205 2.90 -17.87 -22.94
C ALA A 205 3.57 -17.19 -24.15
N PRO A 206 3.02 -17.25 -25.38
CA PRO A 206 3.65 -16.60 -26.53
C PRO A 206 3.77 -15.08 -26.38
N GLN A 207 2.71 -14.45 -25.82
CA GLN A 207 2.73 -13.00 -25.57
C GLN A 207 3.70 -12.63 -24.44
N LEU A 208 3.84 -13.51 -23.44
CA LEU A 208 4.77 -13.31 -22.32
C LEU A 208 6.21 -13.43 -22.77
N GLU A 209 6.54 -14.46 -23.57
CA GLU A 209 7.86 -14.64 -24.18
C GLU A 209 8.22 -13.43 -25.05
N GLN A 210 7.35 -13.02 -25.97
CA GLN A 210 7.59 -11.84 -26.80
C GLN A 210 7.83 -10.58 -25.95
N ARG A 211 7.10 -10.39 -24.85
CA ARG A 211 7.29 -9.24 -23.95
C ARG A 211 8.57 -9.31 -23.17
N LEU A 212 9.03 -10.50 -22.79
CA LEU A 212 10.33 -10.71 -22.16
C LEU A 212 11.47 -10.41 -23.14
N ASP A 213 11.37 -10.92 -24.36
CA ASP A 213 12.34 -10.66 -25.42
C ASP A 213 12.41 -9.15 -25.73
N TRP A 214 11.28 -8.47 -25.81
CA TRP A 214 11.26 -7.02 -25.96
C TRP A 214 11.91 -6.30 -24.79
N ALA A 215 11.65 -6.71 -23.55
CA ALA A 215 12.27 -6.10 -22.38
C ALA A 215 13.79 -6.32 -22.37
N ILE A 216 14.25 -7.52 -22.73
CA ILE A 216 15.68 -7.83 -22.87
C ILE A 216 16.28 -6.99 -23.99
N HIS A 217 15.62 -6.90 -25.14
CA HIS A 217 16.06 -6.07 -26.27
C HIS A 217 16.13 -4.58 -25.88
N GLU A 218 15.13 -4.05 -25.15
CA GLU A 218 15.15 -2.67 -24.66
C GLU A 218 16.31 -2.40 -23.71
N VAL A 219 16.67 -3.36 -22.83
CA VAL A 219 17.84 -3.25 -21.95
C VAL A 219 19.13 -3.27 -22.76
N THR A 220 19.30 -4.26 -23.65
CA THR A 220 20.52 -4.39 -24.47
C THR A 220 20.69 -3.23 -25.44
N SER A 221 19.61 -2.73 -26.03
CA SER A 221 19.62 -1.52 -26.86
C SER A 221 20.06 -0.31 -26.06
N TYR A 222 19.49 -0.11 -24.85
CA TYR A 222 19.90 0.99 -23.98
C TYR A 222 21.39 0.88 -23.57
N GLU A 223 21.90 -0.33 -23.26
CA GLU A 223 23.31 -0.53 -22.90
C GLU A 223 24.26 -0.27 -24.08
N SER A 224 23.86 -0.60 -25.29
CA SER A 224 24.72 -0.50 -26.49
C SER A 224 24.65 0.86 -27.18
N THR A 225 23.46 1.47 -27.25
CA THR A 225 23.22 2.71 -28.02
C THR A 225 22.82 3.90 -27.16
N GLY A 226 22.48 3.69 -25.88
CA GLY A 226 21.92 4.72 -25.01
C GLY A 226 20.48 5.10 -25.35
N ASP A 227 19.77 4.28 -26.14
CA ASP A 227 18.38 4.59 -26.53
C ASP A 227 17.42 4.57 -25.34
N ALA A 228 17.06 5.75 -24.88
CA ALA A 228 16.12 5.98 -23.79
C ALA A 228 14.67 6.18 -24.26
N ASN A 229 14.34 6.00 -25.54
CA ASN A 229 12.97 6.21 -26.03
C ASN A 229 12.04 5.04 -25.77
N THR A 230 12.53 3.97 -25.15
CA THR A 230 11.75 2.81 -24.74
C THR A 230 11.29 2.92 -23.27
N SER A 231 10.25 2.17 -22.89
CA SER A 231 9.71 2.21 -21.51
C SER A 231 10.74 1.76 -20.44
N VAL A 232 11.64 0.85 -20.78
CA VAL A 232 12.72 0.39 -19.90
C VAL A 232 13.88 1.36 -19.96
N GLY A 233 14.29 1.79 -21.17
CA GLY A 233 15.36 2.75 -21.38
C GLY A 233 15.15 4.06 -20.62
N GLN A 234 13.95 4.62 -20.67
CA GLN A 234 13.58 5.83 -19.89
C GLN A 234 13.81 5.66 -18.39
N ARG A 235 13.44 4.49 -17.83
CA ARG A 235 13.63 4.23 -16.41
C ARG A 235 15.10 4.06 -16.06
N LEU A 236 15.86 3.33 -16.87
CA LEU A 236 17.29 3.12 -16.65
C LEU A 236 18.04 4.45 -16.71
N ASP A 237 17.73 5.29 -17.67
CA ASP A 237 18.33 6.62 -17.81
C ASP A 237 17.98 7.52 -16.62
N HIS A 238 16.71 7.56 -16.20
CA HIS A 238 16.27 8.24 -14.99
C HIS A 238 16.98 7.72 -13.74
N TRP A 239 17.12 6.41 -13.58
CA TRP A 239 17.75 5.81 -12.40
C TRP A 239 19.24 6.14 -12.34
N LYS A 240 19.94 6.06 -13.49
CA LYS A 240 21.36 6.46 -13.58
C LYS A 240 21.55 7.93 -13.20
N LEU A 241 20.73 8.80 -13.78
CA LEU A 241 20.81 10.22 -13.49
C LEU A 241 20.43 10.54 -12.03
N ALA A 242 19.31 10.00 -11.52
CA ALA A 242 18.89 10.21 -10.15
C ALA A 242 19.95 9.73 -9.13
N TRP A 243 20.58 8.58 -9.39
CA TRP A 243 21.67 8.07 -8.57
C TRP A 243 22.90 8.99 -8.61
N ALA A 244 23.29 9.44 -9.78
CA ALA A 244 24.42 10.38 -9.93
C ALA A 244 24.16 11.69 -9.19
N MET A 245 22.98 12.29 -9.41
CA MET A 245 22.57 13.51 -8.72
C MET A 245 22.46 13.34 -7.19
N GLY A 246 21.96 12.19 -6.72
CA GLY A 246 21.86 11.90 -5.28
C GLY A 246 23.24 11.80 -4.61
N LYS A 247 24.24 11.29 -5.30
CA LYS A 247 25.62 11.25 -4.80
C LYS A 247 26.25 12.64 -4.62
N ASP A 248 25.85 13.62 -5.39
CA ASP A 248 26.37 14.99 -5.25
C ASP A 248 25.79 15.72 -4.03
N LYS A 249 24.58 15.37 -3.60
CA LYS A 249 23.94 15.91 -2.39
C LYS A 249 23.36 14.78 -1.53
N PRO A 250 24.21 13.92 -0.94
CA PRO A 250 23.74 12.66 -0.36
C PRO A 250 22.88 12.81 0.89
N LEU A 251 23.06 13.86 1.71
CA LEU A 251 22.35 13.99 2.97
C LEU A 251 20.95 14.58 2.83
N LEU A 252 20.81 15.68 2.10
CA LEU A 252 19.59 16.49 2.01
C LEU A 252 18.92 16.44 0.64
N GLY A 253 19.63 15.94 -0.39
CA GLY A 253 19.15 15.92 -1.77
C GLY A 253 19.08 17.30 -2.41
N TRP A 254 18.41 17.38 -3.55
CA TRP A 254 18.26 18.61 -4.36
C TRP A 254 16.98 19.38 -4.07
N GLY A 255 16.04 18.83 -3.32
CA GLY A 255 14.68 19.35 -3.23
C GLY A 255 13.87 19.10 -4.51
N GLU A 256 12.61 19.50 -4.52
CA GLU A 256 11.75 19.34 -5.72
C GLU A 256 12.15 20.29 -6.85
N VAL A 257 12.45 21.54 -6.53
CA VAL A 257 12.86 22.56 -7.51
C VAL A 257 14.24 22.25 -8.05
N GLY A 258 15.24 22.11 -7.17
CA GLY A 258 16.62 21.83 -7.57
C GLY A 258 16.76 20.53 -8.36
N TYR A 259 15.91 19.50 -8.09
CA TYR A 259 15.88 18.30 -8.90
C TYR A 259 15.46 18.57 -10.35
N VAL A 260 14.45 19.39 -10.56
CA VAL A 260 13.97 19.73 -11.91
C VAL A 260 15.02 20.55 -12.66
N GLU A 261 15.58 21.57 -12.02
CA GLU A 261 16.59 22.46 -12.60
C GLU A 261 17.89 21.71 -12.94
N GLU A 262 18.42 20.95 -11.99
CA GLU A 262 19.67 20.19 -12.19
C GLU A 262 19.49 19.07 -13.22
N LYS A 263 18.33 18.39 -13.23
CA LYS A 263 18.00 17.43 -14.26
C LYS A 263 18.02 18.07 -15.65
N ALA A 264 17.38 19.23 -15.83
CA ALA A 264 17.36 19.96 -17.09
C ALA A 264 18.79 20.37 -17.51
N ARG A 265 19.60 20.87 -16.57
CA ARG A 265 21.00 21.23 -16.82
C ARG A 265 21.84 20.07 -17.32
N ARG A 266 21.70 18.88 -16.71
CA ARG A 266 22.43 17.67 -17.10
C ARG A 266 21.99 17.10 -18.44
N VAL A 267 20.69 17.18 -18.73
CA VAL A 267 20.17 16.81 -20.04
C VAL A 267 20.72 17.74 -21.11
N ALA A 268 20.75 19.06 -20.87
CA ALA A 268 21.34 20.03 -21.78
C ALA A 268 22.86 19.80 -21.99
N ALA A 269 23.54 19.26 -20.99
CA ALA A 269 24.94 18.85 -21.08
C ALA A 269 25.16 17.46 -21.71
N GLY A 270 24.11 16.81 -22.24
CA GLY A 270 24.20 15.50 -22.89
C GLY A 270 24.43 14.33 -21.95
N GLN A 271 24.21 14.49 -20.64
CA GLN A 271 24.41 13.43 -19.64
C GLN A 271 23.24 12.45 -19.51
N ALA A 272 22.09 12.78 -20.08
CA ALA A 272 20.89 11.97 -20.13
C ALA A 272 20.00 12.38 -21.29
N SER A 273 19.06 11.51 -21.68
CA SER A 273 18.14 11.75 -22.77
C SER A 273 17.11 12.84 -22.44
N PRO A 274 16.73 13.72 -23.41
CA PRO A 274 15.67 14.70 -23.22
C PRO A 274 14.31 14.12 -22.81
N VAL A 275 14.03 12.87 -23.17
CA VAL A 275 12.74 12.21 -22.84
C VAL A 275 12.45 12.17 -21.34
N ILE A 276 13.49 12.15 -20.48
CA ILE A 276 13.28 12.10 -19.02
C ILE A 276 12.78 13.42 -18.44
N LEU A 277 12.83 14.53 -19.20
CA LEU A 277 12.30 15.82 -18.75
C LEU A 277 10.77 15.82 -18.64
N GLU A 278 10.09 14.93 -19.37
CA GLU A 278 8.64 14.78 -19.31
C GLU A 278 8.11 14.33 -17.94
N PHE A 279 9.00 13.74 -17.12
CA PHE A 279 8.61 13.12 -15.85
C PHE A 279 9.13 13.91 -14.65
N GLY A 280 8.25 14.21 -13.70
CA GLY A 280 8.59 14.89 -12.45
C GLY A 280 9.23 14.00 -11.37
N HIS A 281 9.44 12.70 -11.64
CA HIS A 281 9.93 11.72 -10.66
C HIS A 281 10.73 10.59 -11.32
N ALA A 282 11.54 9.90 -10.53
CA ALA A 282 12.48 8.89 -11.02
C ALA A 282 11.85 7.49 -11.29
N HIS A 283 10.54 7.31 -11.23
CA HIS A 283 9.86 6.01 -11.36
C HIS A 283 10.37 4.89 -10.44
N ASN A 284 11.00 5.28 -9.33
CA ASN A 284 11.43 4.41 -8.24
C ASN A 284 11.38 5.23 -6.95
N GLU A 285 10.63 4.74 -5.95
CA GLU A 285 10.37 5.48 -4.71
C GLU A 285 11.65 5.80 -3.93
N VAL A 286 12.56 4.83 -3.84
CA VAL A 286 13.83 4.99 -3.10
C VAL A 286 14.76 5.99 -3.78
N LEU A 287 14.90 5.89 -5.10
CA LEU A 287 15.75 6.80 -5.87
C LEU A 287 15.16 8.22 -5.90
N ASP A 288 13.84 8.36 -6.00
CA ASP A 288 13.18 9.67 -5.96
C ASP A 288 13.37 10.34 -4.60
N MET A 289 13.22 9.57 -3.50
CA MET A 289 13.51 10.06 -2.16
C MET A 289 14.99 10.41 -1.98
N PHE A 290 15.90 9.60 -2.51
CA PHE A 290 17.33 9.84 -2.41
C PHE A 290 17.74 11.11 -3.16
N VAL A 291 17.33 11.27 -4.41
CA VAL A 291 17.74 12.44 -5.20
C VAL A 291 17.11 13.74 -4.70
N LYS A 292 15.87 13.72 -4.23
CA LYS A 292 15.17 14.93 -3.79
C LYS A 292 15.40 15.27 -2.32
N ARG A 293 15.58 14.26 -1.45
CA ARG A 293 15.62 14.43 0.01
C ARG A 293 16.80 13.75 0.70
N GLY A 294 17.71 13.18 -0.09
CA GLY A 294 18.92 12.53 0.40
C GLY A 294 18.65 11.32 1.29
N LEU A 295 19.64 10.98 2.09
CA LEU A 295 19.56 9.88 3.06
C LEU A 295 18.48 10.11 4.13
N ILE A 296 18.17 11.37 4.46
CA ILE A 296 17.06 11.69 5.38
C ILE A 296 15.73 11.24 4.77
N GLY A 297 15.52 11.46 3.47
CA GLY A 297 14.36 10.98 2.73
C GLY A 297 14.25 9.46 2.72
N VAL A 298 15.37 8.79 2.43
CA VAL A 298 15.44 7.31 2.44
C VAL A 298 15.21 6.74 3.84
N ALA A 299 15.75 7.37 4.88
CA ALA A 299 15.53 6.97 6.27
C ALA A 299 14.05 7.13 6.68
N GLY A 300 13.41 8.25 6.33
CA GLY A 300 11.98 8.48 6.57
C GLY A 300 11.10 7.46 5.86
N LEU A 301 11.40 7.16 4.59
CA LEU A 301 10.74 6.11 3.82
C LEU A 301 10.96 4.72 4.46
N GLY A 302 12.20 4.44 4.90
CA GLY A 302 12.53 3.23 5.63
C GLY A 302 11.71 3.09 6.92
N MET A 303 11.60 4.15 7.72
CA MET A 303 10.74 4.14 8.91
C MET A 303 9.27 3.87 8.55
N LEU A 304 8.77 4.51 7.48
CA LEU A 304 7.39 4.34 7.02
C LEU A 304 7.08 2.88 6.61
N TYR A 305 8.06 2.15 6.09
CA TYR A 305 7.92 0.74 5.71
C TYR A 305 8.26 -0.21 6.87
N PHE A 306 9.43 -0.07 7.47
CA PHE A 306 9.94 -1.09 8.39
C PHE A 306 9.31 -1.04 9.78
N VAL A 307 8.84 0.14 10.24
CA VAL A 307 8.12 0.22 11.53
C VAL A 307 6.81 -0.58 11.46
N PRO A 308 5.86 -0.31 10.53
CA PRO A 308 4.64 -1.11 10.48
C PRO A 308 4.92 -2.57 10.11
N LEU A 309 5.89 -2.86 9.25
CA LEU A 309 6.28 -4.23 8.95
C LEU A 309 6.69 -4.99 10.22
N ALA A 310 7.53 -4.40 11.05
CA ALA A 310 7.98 -4.99 12.31
C ALA A 310 6.82 -5.17 13.32
N LEU A 311 5.86 -4.25 13.33
CA LEU A 311 4.70 -4.27 14.21
C LEU A 311 3.67 -5.33 13.77
N PHE A 312 3.43 -5.50 12.49
CA PHE A 312 2.53 -6.52 11.96
C PHE A 312 3.17 -7.90 11.89
N TRP A 313 4.51 -7.99 11.82
CA TRP A 313 5.19 -9.27 11.69
C TRP A 313 4.79 -10.25 12.79
N PRO A 314 4.21 -11.42 12.47
CA PRO A 314 3.74 -12.35 13.47
C PRO A 314 4.91 -12.98 14.22
N ARG A 315 4.91 -12.89 15.55
CA ARG A 315 5.92 -13.44 16.46
C ARG A 315 5.25 -14.22 17.57
N ARG A 316 5.93 -15.23 18.13
CA ARG A 316 5.41 -16.02 19.26
C ARG A 316 5.05 -15.16 20.49
N ARG A 317 5.71 -13.99 20.66
CA ARG A 317 5.46 -13.06 21.77
C ARG A 317 4.28 -12.12 21.51
N THR A 318 3.75 -12.07 20.30
CA THR A 318 2.69 -11.12 19.93
C THR A 318 1.42 -11.77 19.41
N VAL A 319 1.53 -12.96 18.81
CA VAL A 319 0.36 -13.69 18.28
C VAL A 319 -0.37 -14.37 19.42
N GLY A 320 -1.69 -14.20 19.50
CA GLY A 320 -2.54 -14.82 20.52
C GLY A 320 -2.38 -14.23 21.93
N THR A 321 -1.63 -13.14 22.12
CA THR A 321 -1.48 -12.51 23.45
C THR A 321 -2.68 -11.64 23.81
N ASN A 322 -3.51 -11.29 22.86
CA ASN A 322 -4.72 -10.51 23.07
C ASN A 322 -5.92 -11.45 23.30
N ALA A 323 -6.30 -11.63 24.54
CA ALA A 323 -7.45 -12.49 24.90
C ALA A 323 -8.80 -12.01 24.31
N ALA A 324 -8.91 -10.74 23.89
CA ALA A 324 -10.11 -10.21 23.26
C ALA A 324 -10.22 -10.49 21.76
N LEU A 325 -9.19 -11.09 21.14
CA LEU A 325 -9.14 -11.35 19.71
C LEU A 325 -8.90 -12.84 19.43
N PRO A 326 -9.77 -13.52 18.68
CA PRO A 326 -9.53 -14.90 18.25
C PRO A 326 -8.18 -15.04 17.53
N LEU A 327 -7.49 -16.16 17.73
CA LEU A 327 -6.17 -16.40 17.15
C LEU A 327 -6.15 -16.26 15.62
N GLU A 328 -7.18 -16.78 14.94
CA GLU A 328 -7.30 -16.67 13.48
C GLU A 328 -7.43 -15.21 13.03
N ASP A 329 -8.16 -14.40 13.79
CA ASP A 329 -8.37 -12.98 13.49
C ASP A 329 -7.06 -12.18 13.70
N ASP A 330 -6.32 -12.45 14.80
CA ASP A 330 -5.00 -11.83 15.05
C ASP A 330 -4.02 -12.17 13.91
N VAL A 331 -3.92 -13.46 13.54
CA VAL A 331 -3.05 -13.88 12.44
C VAL A 331 -3.48 -13.24 11.11
N CYS A 332 -4.78 -13.23 10.79
CA CYS A 332 -5.29 -12.66 9.55
C CYS A 332 -4.94 -11.17 9.42
N ILE A 333 -5.20 -10.38 10.46
CA ILE A 333 -4.90 -8.94 10.48
C ILE A 333 -3.40 -8.70 10.31
N ARG A 334 -2.55 -9.47 10.99
CA ARG A 334 -1.09 -9.36 10.85
C ARG A 334 -0.62 -9.68 9.44
N LEU A 335 -1.11 -10.76 8.85
CA LEU A 335 -0.77 -11.13 7.47
C LEU A 335 -1.21 -10.03 6.48
N MET A 336 -2.40 -9.46 6.67
CA MET A 336 -2.88 -8.33 5.86
C MET A 336 -1.99 -7.10 6.03
N GLY A 337 -1.58 -6.77 7.27
CA GLY A 337 -0.69 -5.65 7.54
C GLY A 337 0.69 -5.82 6.88
N VAL A 338 1.28 -7.01 6.97
CA VAL A 338 2.51 -7.37 6.26
C VAL A 338 2.32 -7.20 4.74
N THR A 339 1.19 -7.68 4.21
CA THR A 339 0.88 -7.56 2.77
C THR A 339 0.78 -6.11 2.32
N VAL A 340 0.12 -5.23 3.08
CA VAL A 340 0.05 -3.80 2.75
C VAL A 340 1.44 -3.22 2.59
N VAL A 341 2.34 -3.49 3.55
CA VAL A 341 3.68 -2.93 3.52
C VAL A 341 4.50 -3.49 2.36
N LEU A 342 4.57 -4.82 2.24
CA LEU A 342 5.36 -5.47 1.19
C LEU A 342 4.88 -5.11 -0.22
N ALA A 343 3.55 -5.05 -0.42
CA ALA A 343 2.99 -4.64 -1.71
C ALA A 343 3.38 -3.19 -2.07
N HIS A 344 3.31 -2.25 -1.11
CA HIS A 344 3.72 -0.87 -1.39
C HIS A 344 5.22 -0.72 -1.59
N MET A 345 6.06 -1.51 -0.90
CA MET A 345 7.48 -1.60 -1.22
C MET A 345 7.69 -2.07 -2.66
N GLY A 346 6.97 -3.11 -3.07
CA GLY A 346 7.02 -3.64 -4.44
C GLY A 346 6.51 -2.64 -5.50
N PHE A 347 5.42 -1.94 -5.23
CA PHE A 347 4.91 -0.87 -6.11
C PHE A 347 5.94 0.25 -6.26
N GLY A 348 6.65 0.58 -5.18
CA GLY A 348 7.71 1.59 -5.14
C GLY A 348 8.94 1.26 -6.00
N LEU A 349 9.15 -0.01 -6.39
CA LEU A 349 10.27 -0.39 -7.26
C LEU A 349 10.14 0.16 -8.69
N THR A 350 8.90 0.37 -9.15
CA THR A 350 8.63 0.73 -10.55
C THR A 350 7.85 2.03 -10.70
N GLN A 351 7.41 2.63 -9.60
CA GLN A 351 6.64 3.87 -9.58
C GLN A 351 6.87 4.62 -8.25
N VAL A 352 6.73 5.94 -8.26
CA VAL A 352 6.75 6.74 -7.03
C VAL A 352 5.33 6.80 -6.46
N PHE A 353 4.96 5.76 -5.70
CA PHE A 353 3.59 5.53 -5.27
C PHE A 353 3.11 6.57 -4.25
N PHE A 354 4.01 7.01 -3.36
CA PHE A 354 3.70 8.05 -2.37
C PHE A 354 3.73 9.48 -2.90
N ALA A 355 4.16 9.71 -4.14
CA ALA A 355 3.94 10.99 -4.80
C ALA A 355 2.46 11.20 -5.16
N HIS A 356 1.69 10.11 -5.31
CA HIS A 356 0.28 10.15 -5.70
C HIS A 356 -0.65 10.17 -4.49
N TYR A 357 -1.76 10.93 -4.61
CA TYR A 357 -2.76 11.05 -3.54
C TYR A 357 -3.29 9.70 -3.06
N ASN A 358 -3.74 8.86 -3.98
CA ASN A 358 -4.36 7.57 -3.66
C ASN A 358 -3.38 6.62 -2.97
N GLY A 359 -2.10 6.60 -3.39
CA GLY A 359 -1.08 5.75 -2.80
C GLY A 359 -0.88 6.05 -1.31
N VAL A 360 -0.67 7.34 -0.98
CA VAL A 360 -0.48 7.78 0.41
C VAL A 360 -1.71 7.46 1.26
N VAL A 361 -2.90 7.90 0.82
CA VAL A 361 -4.12 7.79 1.62
C VAL A 361 -4.46 6.33 1.88
N ILE A 362 -4.35 5.46 0.87
CA ILE A 362 -4.69 4.04 1.03
C ILE A 362 -3.68 3.34 1.93
N TYR A 363 -2.37 3.57 1.74
CA TYR A 363 -1.36 2.99 2.61
C TYR A 363 -1.59 3.34 4.08
N LEU A 364 -1.75 4.63 4.37
CA LEU A 364 -1.92 5.13 5.72
C LEU A 364 -3.25 4.69 6.34
N ALA A 365 -4.34 4.69 5.56
CA ALA A 365 -5.66 4.23 6.02
C ALA A 365 -5.65 2.74 6.34
N LEU A 366 -5.15 1.89 5.43
CA LEU A 366 -5.10 0.44 5.64
C LEU A 366 -4.19 0.08 6.83
N THR A 367 -3.03 0.71 6.93
CA THR A 367 -2.11 0.50 8.06
C THR A 367 -2.76 0.87 9.38
N SER A 368 -3.46 2.02 9.45
CA SER A 368 -4.14 2.49 10.65
C SER A 368 -5.35 1.61 11.04
N LEU A 369 -6.18 1.23 10.06
CA LEU A 369 -7.35 0.39 10.28
C LEU A 369 -6.95 -1.01 10.76
N LEU A 370 -5.97 -1.63 10.11
CA LEU A 370 -5.48 -2.95 10.50
C LEU A 370 -4.79 -2.91 11.86
N TRP A 371 -4.01 -1.85 12.15
CA TRP A 371 -3.37 -1.69 13.45
C TRP A 371 -4.37 -1.54 14.58
N ALA A 372 -5.39 -0.71 14.40
CA ALA A 372 -6.46 -0.53 15.37
C ALA A 372 -7.26 -1.82 15.61
N SER A 373 -7.51 -2.62 14.56
CA SER A 373 -8.21 -3.90 14.66
C SER A 373 -7.46 -4.96 15.47
N LEU A 374 -6.15 -4.83 15.66
CA LEU A 374 -5.37 -5.68 16.57
C LEU A 374 -5.59 -5.34 18.05
N HIS A 375 -6.27 -4.24 18.40
CA HIS A 375 -6.39 -3.73 19.76
C HIS A 375 -7.83 -3.49 20.21
N PRO A 376 -8.78 -4.43 20.00
CA PRO A 376 -10.20 -4.22 20.36
C PRO A 376 -10.41 -4.07 21.87
N HIS A 377 -9.51 -4.58 22.72
CA HIS A 377 -9.57 -4.49 24.17
C HIS A 377 -9.41 -3.06 24.70
N LEU A 378 -8.72 -2.18 23.97
CA LEU A 378 -8.59 -0.78 24.37
C LEU A 378 -9.94 -0.05 24.37
N ALA A 379 -10.86 -0.43 23.50
CA ALA A 379 -12.24 0.10 23.49
C ALA A 379 -13.05 -0.38 24.72
N ASN A 380 -12.89 -1.66 25.13
CA ASN A 380 -13.64 -2.24 26.24
C ASN A 380 -13.19 -1.71 27.61
N ALA A 381 -11.89 -1.46 27.80
CA ALA A 381 -11.36 -0.86 29.04
C ALA A 381 -11.97 0.52 29.34
N ALA A 382 -12.33 1.27 28.28
CA ALA A 382 -12.94 2.57 28.42
C ALA A 382 -14.38 2.53 28.91
N THR A 383 -15.15 1.54 28.48
CA THR A 383 -16.55 1.38 28.92
C THR A 383 -16.62 0.88 30.35
N GLN A 384 -15.62 0.14 30.83
CA GLN A 384 -15.56 -0.32 32.23
C GLN A 384 -15.05 0.76 33.18
N GLY A 385 -14.16 1.66 32.75
CA GLY A 385 -13.64 2.77 33.55
C GLY A 385 -14.62 3.95 33.74
N GLN A 386 -15.67 4.04 32.93
CA GLN A 386 -16.71 5.06 33.04
C GLN A 386 -17.98 4.56 33.82
N GLY A 387 -17.89 3.41 34.48
CA GLY A 387 -18.99 2.84 35.28
C GLY A 387 -19.37 3.60 36.55
N GLY A 388 -19.15 4.92 36.63
CA GLY A 388 -19.50 5.78 37.75
C GLY A 388 -20.79 6.60 37.60
N TRP A 389 -21.40 6.64 36.42
CA TRP A 389 -22.66 7.34 36.25
C TRP A 389 -23.84 6.37 36.20
N ARG A 390 -24.32 5.91 37.39
CA ARG A 390 -25.70 5.38 37.52
C ARG A 390 -26.64 6.57 37.63
N PRO A 391 -27.68 6.68 36.76
CA PRO A 391 -28.78 7.62 37.02
C PRO A 391 -29.37 7.31 38.39
N LYS A 392 -29.37 8.26 39.29
CA LYS A 392 -30.15 8.13 40.54
C LYS A 392 -31.59 7.81 40.14
N ALA A 393 -32.07 6.65 40.55
CA ALA A 393 -33.47 6.32 40.46
C ALA A 393 -34.26 7.46 41.12
N VAL A 394 -35.06 8.15 40.35
CA VAL A 394 -36.05 9.12 40.86
C VAL A 394 -37.00 8.32 41.70
N GLY A 395 -37.04 8.59 43.00
CA GLY A 395 -37.87 7.90 43.97
C GLY A 395 -39.34 7.95 43.57
N ALA A 396 -39.98 6.81 43.56
CA ALA A 396 -41.42 6.70 43.49
C ALA A 396 -42.06 7.34 44.74
N PRO A 397 -43.13 8.11 44.60
CA PRO A 397 -43.83 8.67 45.77
C PRO A 397 -44.46 7.55 46.59
N ARG A 398 -44.18 7.56 47.88
CA ARG A 398 -44.88 6.71 48.87
C ARG A 398 -46.34 7.22 48.99
N SER A 399 -47.25 6.39 48.64
CA SER A 399 -48.66 6.47 49.07
C SER A 399 -48.85 5.76 50.41
#